data_c15b3c19f046a0e596991f3eea4116c3
#
_entry.id   c15b3c19f046a0e596991f3eea4116c3
#
_cell.length_a   1.000
_cell.length_b   1.000
_cell.length_c   1.000
_cell.angle_alpha   90.00
_cell.angle_beta   90.00
_cell.angle_gamma   90.00
#
_symmetry.space_group_name_H-M   'P 1'
#
loop_
_entity.id
_entity.type
_entity.pdbx_description
1 polymer ?
#
loop_
_entity_poly.entity_id
_entity_poly.type
_entity_poly.pdbx_seq_one_letter_code
_entity_poly.pdbx_strand_id
1 'polypeptide(L)'
;MPFVSNSDADRKAMLAEVGVKDMAELFADIPAARRFPKLDLPEPLSEMEVLREVESLAAKNVAASTCAWFLGAGAYNHFVPALVPAIASRGEFLTAYTPYQPEVAQGTLQAIFEYQSMAAELLGVDVMNASHYDVATALAEAVLMAHHNAPDRARVLVPATLHPEYKAVMKTYLAAFPVEIVEYSGDPAAAALGDSVFALVASYPEFEGELRDLTKAAEAAHAAGALFIVQADPIMCGLLRSPGSMGADIVVAEGQPLGIAMNYGGPFLGMMGTTNKLVRKMPGRIVGEAHDHEG
;
A
#
# COMPACT_ATOMS: atom_id res chain seq x y z
N MET A 1 -28.94 -18.79 7.30
CA MET A 1 -28.40 -20.16 7.28
C MET A 1 -27.64 -20.36 8.59
N PRO A 2 -27.81 -21.46 9.32
CA PRO A 2 -26.95 -21.73 10.47
C PRO A 2 -25.50 -21.94 10.00
N PHE A 3 -24.55 -21.34 10.71
CA PHE A 3 -23.12 -21.54 10.43
C PHE A 3 -22.64 -22.96 10.69
N VAL A 4 -23.39 -23.73 11.49
CA VAL A 4 -23.15 -25.14 11.74
C VAL A 4 -24.17 -25.93 10.93
N SER A 5 -23.72 -26.57 9.85
CA SER A 5 -24.58 -27.28 8.90
C SER A 5 -25.01 -28.67 9.37
N ASN A 6 -24.27 -29.28 10.32
CA ASN A 6 -24.51 -30.64 10.77
C ASN A 6 -25.12 -30.66 12.18
N SER A 7 -26.21 -31.38 12.34
CA SER A 7 -26.81 -31.66 13.65
C SER A 7 -26.01 -32.74 14.43
N ASP A 8 -26.30 -32.91 15.71
CA ASP A 8 -25.69 -34.00 16.51
C ASP A 8 -26.05 -35.38 15.97
N ALA A 9 -27.24 -35.52 15.37
CA ALA A 9 -27.65 -36.75 14.69
C ALA A 9 -26.78 -37.04 13.45
N ASP A 10 -26.52 -36.02 12.65
CA ASP A 10 -25.65 -36.13 11.47
C ASP A 10 -24.21 -36.49 11.88
N ARG A 11 -23.67 -35.83 12.91
CA ARG A 11 -22.33 -36.16 13.45
C ARG A 11 -22.25 -37.61 13.93
N LYS A 12 -23.28 -38.09 14.63
CA LYS A 12 -23.33 -39.47 15.10
C LYS A 12 -23.39 -40.48 13.93
N ALA A 13 -24.16 -40.16 12.88
CA ALA A 13 -24.22 -40.99 11.67
C ALA A 13 -22.87 -41.01 10.95
N MET A 14 -22.21 -39.87 10.80
CA MET A 14 -20.89 -39.78 10.17
C MET A 14 -19.81 -40.53 10.98
N LEU A 15 -19.81 -40.45 12.30
CA LEU A 15 -18.86 -41.18 13.13
C LEU A 15 -19.07 -42.71 13.03
N ALA A 16 -20.32 -43.13 12.94
CA ALA A 16 -20.65 -44.55 12.74
C ALA A 16 -20.18 -45.05 11.38
N GLU A 17 -20.31 -44.25 10.31
CA GLU A 17 -19.85 -44.60 8.96
C GLU A 17 -18.31 -44.69 8.91
N VAL A 18 -17.62 -43.77 9.60
CA VAL A 18 -16.14 -43.79 9.74
C VAL A 18 -15.68 -44.99 10.63
N GLY A 19 -16.55 -45.51 11.46
CA GLY A 19 -16.25 -46.63 12.36
C GLY A 19 -15.58 -46.23 13.68
N VAL A 20 -15.78 -45.00 14.12
CA VAL A 20 -15.24 -44.45 15.40
C VAL A 20 -16.39 -44.11 16.35
N LYS A 21 -16.11 -44.15 17.66
CA LYS A 21 -17.15 -43.91 18.68
C LYS A 21 -17.43 -42.43 18.93
N ASP A 22 -16.40 -41.61 18.81
CA ASP A 22 -16.46 -40.19 19.12
C ASP A 22 -15.42 -39.40 18.34
N MET A 23 -15.50 -38.08 18.41
CA MET A 23 -14.57 -37.18 17.75
C MET A 23 -13.13 -37.31 18.25
N ALA A 24 -12.91 -37.76 19.50
CA ALA A 24 -11.57 -37.88 20.04
C ALA A 24 -10.78 -39.03 19.40
N GLU A 25 -11.47 -40.08 18.94
CA GLU A 25 -10.84 -41.21 18.25
C GLU A 25 -10.26 -40.78 16.88
N LEU A 26 -10.83 -39.75 16.23
CA LEU A 26 -10.29 -39.20 14.96
C LEU A 26 -8.91 -38.58 15.13
N PHE A 27 -8.53 -38.24 16.34
CA PHE A 27 -7.23 -37.65 16.71
C PHE A 27 -6.33 -38.62 17.46
N ALA A 28 -6.54 -39.94 17.29
CA ALA A 28 -5.82 -40.97 18.07
C ALA A 28 -4.31 -40.98 17.82
N ASP A 29 -3.86 -40.54 16.67
CA ASP A 29 -2.46 -40.36 16.29
C ASP A 29 -1.75 -39.19 17.00
N ILE A 30 -2.52 -38.26 17.58
CA ILE A 30 -1.95 -37.18 18.40
C ILE A 30 -1.73 -37.71 19.82
N PRO A 31 -0.54 -37.54 20.43
CA PRO A 31 -0.29 -37.94 21.82
C PRO A 31 -1.32 -37.35 22.78
N ALA A 32 -1.88 -38.19 23.70
CA ALA A 32 -2.97 -37.80 24.57
C ALA A 32 -2.69 -36.53 25.41
N ALA A 33 -1.43 -36.33 25.83
CA ALA A 33 -1.02 -35.15 26.59
C ALA A 33 -1.08 -33.84 25.79
N ARG A 34 -1.22 -33.92 24.45
CA ARG A 34 -1.31 -32.77 23.56
C ARG A 34 -2.68 -32.61 22.90
N ARG A 35 -3.59 -33.55 23.10
CA ARG A 35 -4.96 -33.50 22.59
C ARG A 35 -5.81 -32.60 23.47
N PHE A 36 -6.58 -31.71 22.82
CA PHE A 36 -7.57 -30.82 23.46
C PHE A 36 -7.04 -30.14 24.74
N PRO A 37 -5.92 -29.39 24.67
CA PRO A 37 -5.38 -28.74 25.85
C PRO A 37 -6.42 -27.77 26.43
N LYS A 38 -6.51 -27.71 27.75
CA LYS A 38 -7.31 -26.69 28.42
C LYS A 38 -6.61 -25.34 28.18
N LEU A 39 -7.27 -24.45 27.46
CA LEU A 39 -6.78 -23.09 27.21
C LEU A 39 -7.18 -22.21 28.41
N ASP A 40 -6.24 -21.40 28.89
CA ASP A 40 -6.51 -20.37 29.90
C ASP A 40 -7.01 -19.10 29.21
N LEU A 41 -8.23 -19.19 28.68
CA LEU A 41 -8.93 -18.09 28.06
C LEU A 41 -10.16 -17.70 28.88
N PRO A 42 -10.54 -16.44 28.92
CA PRO A 42 -11.82 -16.04 29.54
C PRO A 42 -12.99 -16.72 28.84
N GLU A 43 -14.09 -16.85 29.57
CA GLU A 43 -15.33 -17.34 28.99
C GLU A 43 -15.78 -16.49 27.80
N PRO A 44 -16.36 -17.09 26.75
CA PRO A 44 -16.80 -16.36 25.59
C PRO A 44 -17.95 -15.42 25.95
N LEU A 45 -17.87 -14.19 25.43
CA LEU A 45 -18.93 -13.20 25.54
C LEU A 45 -19.98 -13.41 24.44
N SER A 46 -21.22 -13.02 24.71
CA SER A 46 -22.25 -12.92 23.70
C SER A 46 -21.93 -11.75 22.73
N GLU A 47 -22.49 -11.77 21.53
CA GLU A 47 -22.33 -10.68 20.52
C GLU A 47 -22.61 -9.31 21.11
N MET A 48 -23.68 -9.19 21.91
CA MET A 48 -24.06 -7.93 22.57
C MET A 48 -23.03 -7.46 23.60
N GLU A 49 -22.42 -8.38 24.35
CA GLU A 49 -21.38 -8.07 25.33
C GLU A 49 -20.07 -7.68 24.63
N VAL A 50 -19.68 -8.39 23.56
CA VAL A 50 -18.52 -8.04 22.74
C VAL A 50 -18.70 -6.63 22.14
N LEU A 51 -19.87 -6.32 21.59
CA LEU A 51 -20.15 -4.99 21.02
C LEU A 51 -19.96 -3.90 22.08
N ARG A 52 -20.53 -4.05 23.27
CA ARG A 52 -20.38 -3.07 24.36
C ARG A 52 -18.92 -2.89 24.78
N GLU A 53 -18.17 -4.00 24.89
CA GLU A 53 -16.75 -3.95 25.28
C GLU A 53 -15.94 -3.19 24.22
N VAL A 54 -16.11 -3.53 22.94
CA VAL A 54 -15.39 -2.88 21.83
C VAL A 54 -15.80 -1.39 21.70
N GLU A 55 -17.09 -1.05 21.85
CA GLU A 55 -17.55 0.33 21.87
C GLU A 55 -16.96 1.13 23.04
N SER A 56 -16.86 0.51 24.23
CA SER A 56 -16.26 1.17 25.39
C SER A 56 -14.76 1.47 25.19
N LEU A 57 -14.05 0.58 24.49
CA LEU A 57 -12.66 0.80 24.11
C LEU A 57 -12.54 1.88 23.03
N ALA A 58 -13.38 1.82 22.01
CA ALA A 58 -13.42 2.81 20.92
C ALA A 58 -13.72 4.22 21.42
N ALA A 59 -14.60 4.36 22.40
CA ALA A 59 -14.96 5.65 22.99
C ALA A 59 -13.80 6.36 23.74
N LYS A 60 -12.71 5.66 24.02
CA LYS A 60 -11.49 6.25 24.61
C LYS A 60 -10.62 6.97 23.57
N ASN A 61 -10.89 6.78 22.27
CA ASN A 61 -10.16 7.42 21.20
C ASN A 61 -10.78 8.76 20.82
N VAL A 62 -9.94 9.68 20.35
CA VAL A 62 -10.39 10.93 19.72
C VAL A 62 -10.40 10.73 18.22
N ALA A 63 -11.59 10.69 17.63
CA ALA A 63 -11.75 10.48 16.20
C ALA A 63 -11.77 11.81 15.43
N ALA A 64 -11.28 11.78 14.17
CA ALA A 64 -11.31 12.95 13.28
C ALA A 64 -12.73 13.50 13.03
N SER A 65 -13.77 12.67 13.18
CA SER A 65 -15.18 13.08 13.07
C SER A 65 -15.70 13.89 14.26
N THR A 66 -14.98 13.88 15.39
CA THR A 66 -15.42 14.51 16.65
C THR A 66 -14.68 15.79 17.01
N CYS A 67 -13.64 16.15 16.26
CA CYS A 67 -12.83 17.34 16.53
C CYS A 67 -12.29 17.95 15.22
N ALA A 68 -11.81 19.22 15.32
CA ALA A 68 -11.02 19.83 14.25
C ALA A 68 -9.66 19.13 14.18
N TRP A 69 -9.23 18.78 12.97
CA TRP A 69 -8.07 17.94 12.73
C TRP A 69 -6.96 18.74 12.04
N PHE A 70 -5.85 18.98 12.73
CA PHE A 70 -4.72 19.74 12.24
C PHE A 70 -3.36 19.03 12.43
N LEU A 71 -3.35 17.72 12.65
CA LEU A 71 -2.11 16.97 12.89
C LEU A 71 -1.23 16.87 11.64
N GLY A 72 -1.82 16.72 10.46
CA GLY A 72 -1.06 16.56 9.21
C GLY A 72 -0.21 15.29 9.20
N ALA A 73 1.07 15.44 8.86
CA ALA A 73 2.10 14.40 8.89
C ALA A 73 1.77 13.18 8.00
N GLY A 74 1.25 13.42 6.79
CA GLY A 74 1.06 12.39 5.77
C GLY A 74 -0.30 11.67 5.81
N ALA A 75 -1.11 11.85 6.87
CA ALA A 75 -2.47 11.33 6.95
C ALA A 75 -3.46 12.47 7.13
N TYR A 76 -4.38 12.65 6.17
CA TYR A 76 -5.27 13.80 6.13
C TYR A 76 -6.73 13.36 6.10
N ASN A 77 -7.58 14.14 6.80
CA ASN A 77 -9.02 13.89 6.84
C ASN A 77 -9.68 14.48 5.60
N HIS A 78 -9.90 13.65 4.59
CA HIS A 78 -10.66 14.01 3.40
C HIS A 78 -12.08 13.46 3.48
N PHE A 79 -13.00 14.10 2.75
CA PHE A 79 -14.36 13.60 2.60
C PHE A 79 -14.35 12.28 1.81
N VAL A 80 -14.97 11.26 2.39
CA VAL A 80 -15.17 9.96 1.71
C VAL A 80 -16.66 9.88 1.32
N PRO A 81 -16.99 9.88 0.01
CA PRO A 81 -18.37 9.74 -0.45
C PRO A 81 -18.99 8.43 0.02
N ALA A 82 -20.30 8.46 0.37
CA ALA A 82 -21.03 7.25 0.80
C ALA A 82 -21.03 6.13 -0.26
N LEU A 83 -20.80 6.46 -1.52
CA LEU A 83 -20.68 5.50 -2.61
C LEU A 83 -19.46 4.57 -2.43
N VAL A 84 -18.35 5.08 -1.88
CA VAL A 84 -17.11 4.29 -1.68
C VAL A 84 -17.37 3.09 -0.77
N PRO A 85 -17.82 3.23 0.49
CA PRO A 85 -18.11 2.07 1.32
C PRO A 85 -19.26 1.22 0.76
N ALA A 86 -20.25 1.81 0.08
CA ALA A 86 -21.36 1.07 -0.53
C ALA A 86 -20.87 0.11 -1.64
N ILE A 87 -19.91 0.52 -2.47
CA ILE A 87 -19.32 -0.34 -3.49
C ILE A 87 -18.31 -1.31 -2.86
N ALA A 88 -17.42 -0.84 -2.00
CA ALA A 88 -16.39 -1.66 -1.39
C ALA A 88 -16.95 -2.82 -0.53
N SER A 89 -18.12 -2.65 0.07
CA SER A 89 -18.80 -3.67 0.86
C SER A 89 -19.58 -4.72 0.04
N ARG A 90 -19.66 -4.56 -1.28
CA ARG A 90 -20.29 -5.59 -2.15
C ARG A 90 -19.50 -6.88 -2.11
N GLY A 91 -20.19 -8.01 -2.11
CA GLY A 91 -19.58 -9.34 -2.05
C GLY A 91 -18.52 -9.57 -3.12
N GLU A 92 -18.73 -9.03 -4.31
CA GLU A 92 -17.81 -9.15 -5.45
C GLU A 92 -16.42 -8.58 -5.19
N PHE A 93 -16.35 -7.51 -4.38
CA PHE A 93 -15.08 -6.87 -3.97
C PHE A 93 -14.60 -7.38 -2.61
N LEU A 94 -15.52 -7.46 -1.63
CA LEU A 94 -15.18 -7.82 -0.25
C LEU A 94 -14.62 -9.24 -0.13
N THR A 95 -15.09 -10.17 -0.94
CA THR A 95 -14.63 -11.56 -0.96
C THR A 95 -13.55 -11.84 -2.00
N ALA A 96 -13.17 -10.84 -2.80
CA ALA A 96 -12.12 -10.98 -3.79
C ALA A 96 -10.78 -11.30 -3.11
N TYR A 97 -10.07 -12.27 -3.69
CA TYR A 97 -8.70 -12.60 -3.34
C TYR A 97 -7.78 -12.24 -4.51
N THR A 98 -6.50 -12.53 -4.42
CA THR A 98 -5.57 -12.31 -5.53
C THR A 98 -6.09 -12.96 -6.80
N PRO A 99 -6.21 -12.24 -7.93
CA PRO A 99 -6.76 -12.76 -9.18
C PRO A 99 -5.76 -13.67 -9.91
N TYR A 100 -5.48 -14.86 -9.37
CA TYR A 100 -4.57 -15.83 -9.96
C TYR A 100 -5.10 -16.44 -11.25
N GLN A 101 -6.42 -16.62 -11.33
CA GLN A 101 -7.10 -17.13 -12.52
C GLN A 101 -7.84 -15.98 -13.20
N PRO A 102 -7.26 -15.40 -14.26
CA PRO A 102 -7.85 -14.22 -14.91
C PRO A 102 -9.24 -14.51 -15.48
N GLU A 103 -9.50 -15.75 -15.90
CA GLU A 103 -10.76 -16.17 -16.51
C GLU A 103 -11.97 -15.97 -15.57
N VAL A 104 -11.78 -16.14 -14.27
CA VAL A 104 -12.84 -16.00 -13.25
C VAL A 104 -12.76 -14.69 -12.46
N ALA A 105 -11.75 -13.88 -12.71
CA ALA A 105 -11.47 -12.64 -11.97
C ALA A 105 -11.51 -11.38 -12.86
N GLN A 106 -12.16 -11.42 -14.01
CA GLN A 106 -12.17 -10.33 -14.99
C GLN A 106 -12.67 -9.01 -14.40
N GLY A 107 -13.71 -9.01 -13.59
CA GLY A 107 -14.24 -7.81 -12.97
C GLY A 107 -13.25 -7.15 -11.98
N THR A 108 -12.55 -7.96 -11.18
CA THR A 108 -11.49 -7.48 -10.27
C THR A 108 -10.30 -6.93 -11.06
N LEU A 109 -9.89 -7.63 -12.11
CA LEU A 109 -8.79 -7.18 -12.98
C LEU A 109 -9.15 -5.88 -13.70
N GLN A 110 -10.38 -5.74 -14.20
CA GLN A 110 -10.87 -4.52 -14.80
C GLN A 110 -10.81 -3.34 -13.81
N ALA A 111 -11.26 -3.52 -12.57
CA ALA A 111 -11.20 -2.49 -11.55
C ALA A 111 -9.76 -2.05 -11.25
N ILE A 112 -8.81 -3.00 -11.18
CA ILE A 112 -7.39 -2.69 -10.98
C ILE A 112 -6.82 -1.95 -12.21
N PHE A 113 -7.15 -2.38 -13.41
CA PHE A 113 -6.71 -1.75 -14.65
C PHE A 113 -7.18 -0.30 -14.76
N GLU A 114 -8.46 -0.05 -14.46
CA GLU A 114 -9.03 1.31 -14.42
C GLU A 114 -8.36 2.18 -13.34
N TYR A 115 -8.14 1.62 -12.14
CA TYR A 115 -7.38 2.31 -11.10
C TYR A 115 -5.98 2.71 -11.58
N GLN A 116 -5.23 1.78 -12.17
CA GLN A 116 -3.89 2.04 -12.69
C GLN A 116 -3.91 3.16 -13.74
N SER A 117 -4.89 3.14 -14.63
CA SER A 117 -5.03 4.14 -15.70
C SER A 117 -5.35 5.53 -15.15
N MET A 118 -6.32 5.63 -14.25
CA MET A 118 -6.69 6.91 -13.61
C MET A 118 -5.56 7.47 -12.75
N ALA A 119 -4.87 6.61 -11.99
CA ALA A 119 -3.75 7.02 -11.15
C ALA A 119 -2.54 7.46 -11.98
N ALA A 120 -2.27 6.80 -13.12
CA ALA A 120 -1.21 7.19 -14.05
C ALA A 120 -1.48 8.58 -14.65
N GLU A 121 -2.70 8.85 -15.08
CA GLU A 121 -3.12 10.16 -15.60
C GLU A 121 -2.98 11.25 -14.52
N LEU A 122 -3.45 10.98 -13.30
CA LEU A 122 -3.38 11.93 -12.18
C LEU A 122 -1.94 12.33 -11.84
N LEU A 123 -1.02 11.36 -11.80
CA LEU A 123 0.38 11.58 -11.45
C LEU A 123 1.26 11.94 -12.66
N GLY A 124 0.73 11.84 -13.88
CA GLY A 124 1.40 12.17 -15.13
C GLY A 124 2.49 11.18 -15.53
N VAL A 125 2.34 9.92 -15.19
CA VAL A 125 3.27 8.83 -15.51
C VAL A 125 2.68 7.88 -16.55
N ASP A 126 3.52 7.07 -17.20
CA ASP A 126 3.05 6.17 -18.25
C ASP A 126 2.36 4.92 -17.69
N VAL A 127 2.83 4.40 -16.54
CA VAL A 127 2.38 3.14 -15.95
C VAL A 127 2.33 3.24 -14.44
N MET A 128 1.25 2.70 -13.86
CA MET A 128 1.11 2.49 -12.42
C MET A 128 1.05 1.00 -12.09
N ASN A 129 1.53 0.59 -10.91
CA ASN A 129 1.27 -0.74 -10.39
C ASN A 129 -0.06 -0.79 -9.62
N ALA A 130 -0.48 -2.00 -9.22
CA ALA A 130 -1.75 -2.19 -8.52
C ALA A 130 -1.75 -1.57 -7.12
N SER A 131 -0.67 -1.74 -6.34
CA SER A 131 -0.51 -1.14 -5.01
C SER A 131 0.83 -1.46 -4.35
N HIS A 132 1.18 -0.65 -3.35
CA HIS A 132 2.08 -0.95 -2.23
C HIS A 132 1.30 -0.82 -0.92
N TYR A 133 1.93 -1.11 0.23
CA TYR A 133 1.28 -0.98 1.53
C TYR A 133 0.95 0.48 1.87
N ASP A 134 1.91 1.37 1.63
CA ASP A 134 1.84 2.80 1.90
C ASP A 134 2.90 3.56 1.07
N VAL A 135 2.89 4.89 1.14
CA VAL A 135 3.88 5.70 0.43
C VAL A 135 5.31 5.50 0.95
N ALA A 136 5.51 5.17 2.22
CA ALA A 136 6.86 4.96 2.77
C ALA A 136 7.52 3.73 2.17
N THR A 137 6.77 2.63 2.07
CA THR A 137 7.22 1.39 1.41
C THR A 137 7.35 1.58 -0.10
N ALA A 138 6.42 2.29 -0.74
CA ALA A 138 6.51 2.63 -2.16
C ALA A 138 7.77 3.46 -2.47
N LEU A 139 8.12 4.43 -1.61
CA LEU A 139 9.32 5.25 -1.76
C LEU A 139 10.61 4.40 -1.59
N ALA A 140 10.63 3.53 -0.61
CA ALA A 140 11.77 2.63 -0.41
C ALA A 140 11.98 1.70 -1.62
N GLU A 141 10.91 1.13 -2.16
CA GLU A 141 10.93 0.32 -3.38
C GLU A 141 11.33 1.13 -4.62
N ALA A 142 10.89 2.38 -4.73
CA ALA A 142 11.29 3.29 -5.81
C ALA A 142 12.81 3.54 -5.78
N VAL A 143 13.38 3.74 -4.59
CA VAL A 143 14.84 3.90 -4.42
C VAL A 143 15.60 2.62 -4.76
N LEU A 144 15.10 1.44 -4.34
CA LEU A 144 15.67 0.15 -4.72
C LEU A 144 15.62 -0.08 -6.24
N MET A 145 14.48 0.24 -6.86
CA MET A 145 14.32 0.17 -8.32
C MET A 145 15.33 1.08 -9.04
N ALA A 146 15.54 2.29 -8.53
CA ALA A 146 16.53 3.22 -9.08
C ALA A 146 17.97 2.70 -8.89
N HIS A 147 18.29 2.13 -7.73
CA HIS A 147 19.60 1.50 -7.49
C HIS A 147 19.84 0.32 -8.45
N HIS A 148 18.85 -0.54 -8.64
CA HIS A 148 18.95 -1.65 -9.61
C HIS A 148 19.10 -1.17 -11.06
N ASN A 149 18.73 0.09 -11.35
CA ASN A 149 18.97 0.68 -12.66
C ASN A 149 20.41 1.18 -12.85
N ALA A 150 21.11 1.52 -11.76
CA ALA A 150 22.48 2.00 -11.74
C ALA A 150 23.28 1.37 -10.58
N PRO A 151 23.53 0.05 -10.60
CA PRO A 151 24.05 -0.69 -9.46
C PRO A 151 25.50 -0.30 -9.07
N ASP A 152 26.23 0.33 -9.98
CA ASP A 152 27.60 0.83 -9.72
C ASP A 152 27.61 2.16 -8.95
N ARG A 153 26.45 2.79 -8.73
CA ARG A 153 26.31 4.01 -7.95
C ARG A 153 25.75 3.71 -6.56
N ALA A 154 26.22 4.40 -5.54
CA ALA A 154 25.94 4.02 -4.16
C ALA A 154 25.11 5.08 -3.38
N ARG A 155 24.77 6.23 -3.98
CA ARG A 155 24.15 7.32 -3.24
C ARG A 155 22.76 7.66 -3.76
N VAL A 156 21.82 7.88 -2.81
CA VAL A 156 20.53 8.54 -3.05
C VAL A 156 20.48 9.84 -2.29
N LEU A 157 20.09 10.93 -2.97
CA LEU A 157 19.87 12.23 -2.34
C LEU A 157 18.41 12.35 -1.94
N VAL A 158 18.15 12.71 -0.67
CA VAL A 158 16.80 12.91 -0.14
C VAL A 158 16.69 14.28 0.54
N PRO A 159 15.53 14.95 0.54
CA PRO A 159 15.41 16.22 1.24
C PRO A 159 15.52 16.01 2.75
N ALA A 160 16.23 16.90 3.43
CA ALA A 160 16.31 16.90 4.89
C ALA A 160 14.92 17.04 5.54
N THR A 161 13.99 17.70 4.85
CA THR A 161 12.58 17.87 5.19
C THR A 161 11.70 16.65 4.86
N LEU A 162 12.24 15.56 4.26
CA LEU A 162 11.46 14.35 4.02
C LEU A 162 10.86 13.83 5.32
N HIS A 163 9.59 13.41 5.26
CA HIS A 163 8.89 12.83 6.41
C HIS A 163 9.78 11.87 7.21
N PRO A 164 9.97 12.05 8.52
CA PRO A 164 10.93 11.27 9.32
C PRO A 164 10.64 9.77 9.30
N GLU A 165 9.38 9.36 9.31
CA GLU A 165 8.98 7.95 9.22
C GLU A 165 9.35 7.35 7.85
N TYR A 166 9.23 8.11 6.75
CA TYR A 166 9.62 7.63 5.42
C TYR A 166 11.12 7.39 5.35
N LYS A 167 11.92 8.28 5.95
CA LYS A 167 13.37 8.07 6.09
C LYS A 167 13.69 6.82 6.91
N ALA A 168 12.96 6.56 7.98
CA ALA A 168 13.16 5.39 8.83
C ALA A 168 12.85 4.08 8.07
N VAL A 169 11.74 4.04 7.35
CA VAL A 169 11.36 2.88 6.50
C VAL A 169 12.41 2.66 5.41
N MET A 170 12.80 3.72 4.71
CA MET A 170 13.85 3.64 3.67
C MET A 170 15.15 3.08 4.23
N LYS A 171 15.61 3.55 5.40
CA LYS A 171 16.81 3.01 6.08
C LYS A 171 16.69 1.52 6.36
N THR A 172 15.50 1.05 6.77
CA THR A 172 15.25 -0.36 7.04
C THR A 172 15.35 -1.20 5.75
N TYR A 173 14.72 -0.75 4.66
CA TYR A 173 14.73 -1.45 3.37
C TYR A 173 16.14 -1.50 2.77
N LEU A 174 16.88 -0.43 2.90
CA LEU A 174 18.24 -0.32 2.32
C LEU A 174 19.34 -0.93 3.17
N ALA A 175 19.05 -1.39 4.38
CA ALA A 175 20.06 -1.89 5.33
C ALA A 175 20.93 -3.04 4.80
N ALA A 176 20.41 -3.84 3.86
CA ALA A 176 21.14 -4.95 3.24
C ALA A 176 21.85 -4.57 1.92
N PHE A 177 21.75 -3.32 1.48
CA PHE A 177 22.32 -2.85 0.22
C PHE A 177 23.47 -1.86 0.46
N PRO A 178 24.45 -1.77 -0.43
CA PRO A 178 25.55 -0.81 -0.33
C PRO A 178 25.10 0.61 -0.76
N VAL A 179 24.03 1.12 -0.12
CA VAL A 179 23.41 2.38 -0.46
C VAL A 179 23.55 3.37 0.70
N GLU A 180 24.10 4.55 0.41
CA GLU A 180 24.20 5.69 1.31
C GLU A 180 23.04 6.66 1.06
N ILE A 181 22.25 6.95 2.10
CA ILE A 181 21.23 8.01 2.07
C ILE A 181 21.88 9.31 2.47
N VAL A 182 21.93 10.29 1.57
CA VAL A 182 22.55 11.60 1.78
C VAL A 182 21.45 12.66 1.79
N GLU A 183 21.35 13.41 2.87
CA GLU A 183 20.35 14.49 3.00
C GLU A 183 20.85 15.77 2.32
N TYR A 184 19.98 16.44 1.57
CA TYR A 184 20.20 17.80 1.07
C TYR A 184 19.18 18.76 1.66
N SER A 185 19.51 20.06 1.66
CA SER A 185 18.62 21.13 2.13
C SER A 185 18.38 22.15 1.02
N GLY A 186 17.21 22.77 1.01
CA GLY A 186 16.84 23.80 0.06
C GLY A 186 16.37 23.26 -1.28
N ASP A 187 16.70 23.97 -2.37
CA ASP A 187 16.22 23.62 -3.70
C ASP A 187 16.82 22.31 -4.22
N PRO A 188 16.00 21.30 -4.58
CA PRO A 188 16.50 20.04 -5.15
C PRO A 188 17.30 20.25 -6.46
N ALA A 189 17.04 21.31 -7.21
CA ALA A 189 17.82 21.65 -8.40
C ALA A 189 19.27 22.04 -8.09
N ALA A 190 19.56 22.46 -6.86
CA ALA A 190 20.90 22.81 -6.39
C ALA A 190 21.57 21.67 -5.58
N ALA A 191 20.96 20.50 -5.50
CA ALA A 191 21.52 19.36 -4.80
C ALA A 191 22.86 18.91 -5.41
N ALA A 192 23.80 18.46 -4.58
CA ALA A 192 25.14 18.07 -5.00
C ALA A 192 25.14 16.72 -5.76
N LEU A 193 24.66 16.75 -6.99
CA LEU A 193 24.63 15.59 -7.89
C LEU A 193 26.03 15.28 -8.44
N GLY A 194 26.53 14.09 -8.11
CA GLY A 194 27.83 13.58 -8.59
C GLY A 194 27.69 12.17 -9.16
N ASP A 195 28.79 11.66 -9.72
CA ASP A 195 28.82 10.37 -10.44
C ASP A 195 28.38 9.16 -9.59
N SER A 196 28.43 9.26 -8.25
CA SER A 196 28.00 8.21 -7.34
C SER A 196 26.50 8.24 -7.03
N VAL A 197 25.77 9.29 -7.45
CA VAL A 197 24.34 9.45 -7.17
C VAL A 197 23.53 8.73 -8.23
N PHE A 198 22.69 7.78 -7.80
CA PHE A 198 21.77 7.06 -8.71
C PHE A 198 20.35 7.65 -8.72
N ALA A 199 19.95 8.36 -7.67
CA ALA A 199 18.65 9.00 -7.62
C ALA A 199 18.65 10.29 -6.78
N LEU A 200 17.82 11.23 -7.22
CA LEU A 200 17.39 12.43 -6.47
C LEU A 200 15.93 12.24 -6.08
N VAL A 201 15.62 12.36 -4.80
CA VAL A 201 14.24 12.32 -4.27
C VAL A 201 13.79 13.75 -3.95
N ALA A 202 12.55 14.08 -4.29
CA ALA A 202 11.88 15.31 -3.85
C ALA A 202 10.49 14.99 -3.32
N SER A 203 9.93 15.84 -2.46
CA SER A 203 8.54 15.78 -2.00
C SER A 203 7.71 16.90 -2.63
N TYR A 204 6.44 16.64 -2.92
CA TYR A 204 5.56 17.58 -3.59
C TYR A 204 4.10 17.45 -3.10
N PRO A 205 3.65 18.33 -2.17
CA PRO A 205 4.44 19.33 -1.43
C PRO A 205 5.54 18.74 -0.56
N GLU A 206 6.49 19.57 -0.11
CA GLU A 206 7.42 19.19 0.95
C GLU A 206 6.68 19.00 2.29
N PHE A 207 7.26 18.26 3.22
CA PHE A 207 6.66 17.95 4.51
C PHE A 207 6.27 19.22 5.31
N GLU A 208 7.01 20.30 5.14
CA GLU A 208 6.73 21.59 5.74
C GLU A 208 5.75 22.45 4.93
N GLY A 209 5.21 21.92 3.83
CA GLY A 209 4.17 22.55 3.01
C GLY A 209 4.69 23.44 1.88
N GLU A 210 5.98 23.45 1.61
CA GLU A 210 6.54 24.23 0.49
C GLU A 210 6.21 23.55 -0.85
N LEU A 211 5.80 24.37 -1.83
CA LEU A 211 5.55 23.98 -3.19
C LEU A 211 6.60 24.57 -4.13
N ARG A 212 7.21 23.74 -4.97
CA ARG A 212 8.21 24.16 -5.95
C ARG A 212 7.89 23.59 -7.33
N ASP A 213 8.24 24.30 -8.38
CA ASP A 213 8.35 23.72 -9.73
C ASP A 213 9.58 22.81 -9.78
N LEU A 214 9.38 21.53 -9.97
CA LEU A 214 10.43 20.52 -9.93
C LEU A 214 11.13 20.29 -11.28
N THR A 215 10.76 21.01 -12.35
CA THR A 215 11.29 20.81 -13.70
C THR A 215 12.82 20.93 -13.73
N LYS A 216 13.39 21.94 -13.07
CA LYS A 216 14.85 22.12 -13.02
C LYS A 216 15.56 21.04 -12.22
N ALA A 217 14.90 20.48 -11.20
CA ALA A 217 15.46 19.38 -10.42
C ALA A 217 15.52 18.09 -11.27
N ALA A 218 14.49 17.83 -12.06
CA ALA A 218 14.49 16.72 -13.03
C ALA A 218 15.62 16.89 -14.07
N GLU A 219 15.75 18.08 -14.66
CA GLU A 219 16.83 18.37 -15.62
C GLU A 219 18.22 18.16 -15.01
N ALA A 220 18.44 18.62 -13.76
CA ALA A 220 19.71 18.44 -13.07
C ALA A 220 20.01 16.96 -12.77
N ALA A 221 19.01 16.21 -12.30
CA ALA A 221 19.14 14.77 -12.05
C ALA A 221 19.51 14.02 -13.33
N HIS A 222 18.79 14.28 -14.43
CA HIS A 222 19.03 13.64 -15.72
C HIS A 222 20.41 14.00 -16.30
N ALA A 223 20.83 15.26 -16.18
CA ALA A 223 22.16 15.69 -16.61
C ALA A 223 23.28 14.96 -15.88
N ALA A 224 23.08 14.58 -14.61
CA ALA A 224 23.99 13.76 -13.82
C ALA A 224 23.80 12.24 -14.06
N GLY A 225 22.86 11.83 -14.91
CA GLY A 225 22.51 10.43 -15.15
C GLY A 225 21.88 9.75 -13.95
N ALA A 226 21.25 10.50 -13.04
CA ALA A 226 20.46 10.01 -11.92
C ALA A 226 18.98 9.98 -12.28
N LEU A 227 18.21 9.06 -11.68
CA LEU A 227 16.75 9.07 -11.77
C LEU A 227 16.16 10.11 -10.81
N PHE A 228 15.06 10.72 -11.23
CA PHE A 228 14.31 11.66 -10.42
C PHE A 228 13.05 11.01 -9.86
N ILE A 229 12.97 10.90 -8.54
CA ILE A 229 11.86 10.27 -7.80
C ILE A 229 11.10 11.37 -7.07
N VAL A 230 9.78 11.42 -7.24
CA VAL A 230 8.93 12.39 -6.55
C VAL A 230 7.93 11.67 -5.65
N GLN A 231 7.94 12.00 -4.37
CA GLN A 231 6.87 11.66 -3.44
C GLN A 231 5.82 12.78 -3.48
N ALA A 232 4.60 12.44 -3.88
CA ALA A 232 3.55 13.41 -4.14
C ALA A 232 2.32 13.19 -3.26
N ASP A 233 1.53 14.26 -3.09
CA ASP A 233 0.15 14.19 -2.62
C ASP A 233 -0.78 14.07 -3.83
N PRO A 234 -1.55 12.97 -3.99
CA PRO A 234 -2.38 12.76 -5.17
C PRO A 234 -3.56 13.73 -5.25
N ILE A 235 -4.07 14.24 -4.11
CA ILE A 235 -5.14 15.26 -4.11
C ILE A 235 -4.61 16.58 -4.69
N MET A 236 -3.40 16.96 -4.33
CA MET A 236 -2.77 18.17 -4.87
C MET A 236 -2.52 18.06 -6.38
N CYS A 237 -2.25 16.87 -6.90
CA CYS A 237 -2.08 16.64 -8.34
C CYS A 237 -3.37 16.90 -9.15
N GLY A 238 -4.53 16.92 -8.52
CA GLY A 238 -5.79 17.36 -9.13
C GLY A 238 -5.88 18.88 -9.39
N LEU A 239 -5.01 19.67 -8.74
CA LEU A 239 -4.98 21.14 -8.86
C LEU A 239 -3.67 21.65 -9.46
N LEU A 240 -2.58 20.96 -9.21
CA LEU A 240 -1.23 21.37 -9.58
C LEU A 240 -0.70 20.51 -10.74
N ARG A 241 0.39 20.96 -11.36
CA ARG A 241 1.08 20.16 -12.37
C ARG A 241 1.49 18.82 -11.76
N SER A 242 1.23 17.74 -12.47
CA SER A 242 1.64 16.40 -12.04
C SER A 242 3.17 16.25 -12.05
N PRO A 243 3.75 15.48 -11.11
CA PRO A 243 5.19 15.25 -11.07
C PRO A 243 5.77 14.66 -12.34
N GLY A 244 5.07 13.73 -12.99
CA GLY A 244 5.50 13.16 -14.25
C GLY A 244 5.62 14.21 -15.35
N SER A 245 4.69 15.20 -15.43
CA SER A 245 4.75 16.30 -16.38
C SER A 245 5.92 17.28 -16.11
N MET A 246 6.51 17.25 -14.92
CA MET A 246 7.72 17.99 -14.56
C MET A 246 9.00 17.18 -14.75
N GLY A 247 8.91 15.95 -15.26
CA GLY A 247 10.07 15.12 -15.61
C GLY A 247 10.44 14.06 -14.55
N ALA A 248 9.56 13.74 -13.59
CA ALA A 248 9.80 12.64 -12.68
C ALA A 248 9.85 11.29 -13.44
N ASP A 249 10.88 10.48 -13.16
CA ASP A 249 11.00 9.12 -13.72
C ASP A 249 10.14 8.12 -12.93
N ILE A 250 10.05 8.33 -11.61
CA ILE A 250 9.25 7.53 -10.70
C ILE A 250 8.45 8.47 -9.79
N VAL A 251 7.16 8.22 -9.66
CA VAL A 251 6.29 8.96 -8.75
C VAL A 251 5.69 7.99 -7.74
N VAL A 252 5.78 8.34 -6.46
CA VAL A 252 5.11 7.61 -5.39
C VAL A 252 4.17 8.54 -4.63
N ALA A 253 3.06 8.00 -4.14
CA ALA A 253 2.06 8.78 -3.43
C ALA A 253 1.32 7.93 -2.38
N GLU A 254 0.65 8.61 -1.44
CA GLU A 254 -0.27 7.96 -0.51
C GLU A 254 -1.70 8.09 -1.04
N GLY A 255 -2.30 6.94 -1.38
CA GLY A 255 -3.66 6.89 -1.94
C GLY A 255 -4.78 6.89 -0.90
N GLN A 256 -4.47 6.90 0.40
CA GLN A 256 -5.48 6.92 1.46
C GLN A 256 -6.54 8.01 1.26
N PRO A 257 -6.19 9.27 0.88
CA PRO A 257 -7.18 10.33 0.71
C PRO A 257 -8.19 10.09 -0.42
N LEU A 258 -7.90 9.18 -1.34
CA LEU A 258 -8.77 8.88 -2.50
C LEU A 258 -9.99 8.00 -2.16
N GLY A 259 -10.24 7.70 -0.89
CA GLY A 259 -11.45 6.99 -0.49
C GLY A 259 -11.32 6.09 0.74
N ILE A 260 -10.19 6.11 1.43
CA ILE A 260 -9.98 5.36 2.66
C ILE A 260 -10.12 6.33 3.84
N ALA A 261 -11.03 6.02 4.77
CA ALA A 261 -11.15 6.77 6.02
C ALA A 261 -9.86 6.66 6.84
N MET A 262 -9.53 7.71 7.61
CA MET A 262 -8.40 7.62 8.53
C MET A 262 -8.63 6.55 9.58
N ASN A 263 -7.71 5.61 9.68
CA ASN A 263 -7.69 4.56 10.67
C ASN A 263 -6.36 4.58 11.42
N TYR A 264 -6.38 4.15 12.65
CA TYR A 264 -5.19 4.02 13.46
C TYR A 264 -4.31 2.88 12.91
N GLY A 265 -3.19 3.25 12.28
CA GLY A 265 -2.25 2.29 11.69
C GLY A 265 -2.62 1.73 10.31
N GLY A 266 -3.58 2.32 9.61
CA GLY A 266 -4.00 1.89 8.27
C GLY A 266 -5.28 1.04 8.26
N PRO A 267 -5.60 0.38 7.12
CA PRO A 267 -4.75 0.25 5.94
C PRO A 267 -4.60 1.58 5.18
N PHE A 268 -3.47 1.71 4.48
CA PHE A 268 -3.18 2.77 3.52
C PHE A 268 -3.09 2.20 2.11
N LEU A 269 -2.71 3.03 1.13
CA LEU A 269 -2.52 2.62 -0.25
C LEU A 269 -1.27 3.29 -0.82
N GLY A 270 -0.17 2.57 -0.84
CA GLY A 270 1.01 3.03 -1.56
C GLY A 270 0.78 3.00 -3.06
N MET A 271 0.96 4.14 -3.71
CA MET A 271 0.90 4.32 -5.15
C MET A 271 2.32 4.42 -5.70
N MET A 272 2.60 3.74 -6.81
CA MET A 272 3.88 3.85 -7.50
C MET A 272 3.68 3.79 -8.99
N GLY A 273 4.19 4.79 -9.68
CA GLY A 273 4.18 4.88 -11.12
C GLY A 273 5.53 5.26 -11.72
N THR A 274 5.72 4.96 -12.99
CA THR A 274 6.97 5.20 -13.69
C THR A 274 6.75 5.38 -15.19
N THR A 275 7.85 5.69 -15.90
CA THR A 275 7.88 5.77 -17.36
C THR A 275 7.95 4.37 -18.00
N ASN A 276 7.51 4.25 -19.25
CA ASN A 276 7.59 3.00 -20.03
C ASN A 276 9.01 2.40 -20.08
N LYS A 277 10.05 3.23 -19.99
CA LYS A 277 11.46 2.79 -20.00
C LYS A 277 11.80 1.92 -18.79
N LEU A 278 11.15 2.14 -17.66
CA LEU A 278 11.44 1.51 -16.38
C LEU A 278 10.43 0.43 -15.97
N VAL A 279 9.32 0.26 -16.70
CA VAL A 279 8.21 -0.62 -16.33
C VAL A 279 8.64 -2.06 -15.99
N ARG A 280 9.63 -2.61 -16.71
CA ARG A 280 10.13 -3.98 -16.45
C ARG A 280 10.92 -4.14 -15.15
N LYS A 281 11.26 -3.03 -14.51
CA LYS A 281 11.97 -2.99 -13.22
C LYS A 281 11.04 -2.62 -12.06
N MET A 282 9.80 -2.25 -12.38
CA MET A 282 8.81 -1.85 -11.37
C MET A 282 8.43 -3.03 -10.48
N PRO A 283 8.52 -2.89 -9.15
CA PRO A 283 8.02 -3.89 -8.22
C PRO A 283 6.49 -3.88 -8.17
N GLY A 284 5.94 -4.96 -7.65
CA GLY A 284 4.49 -5.11 -7.50
C GLY A 284 3.82 -5.71 -8.74
N ARG A 285 2.50 -5.78 -8.68
CA ARG A 285 1.67 -6.34 -9.73
C ARG A 285 1.20 -5.25 -10.69
N ILE A 286 1.20 -5.57 -11.97
CA ILE A 286 0.60 -4.76 -13.02
C ILE A 286 -0.45 -5.63 -13.72
N VAL A 287 -1.65 -5.10 -13.90
CA VAL A 287 -2.69 -5.69 -14.72
C VAL A 287 -2.62 -5.02 -16.10
N GLY A 288 -2.49 -5.83 -17.13
CA GLY A 288 -2.45 -5.38 -18.52
C GLY A 288 -3.67 -5.89 -19.29
N GLU A 289 -4.01 -5.19 -20.36
CA GLU A 289 -4.99 -5.63 -21.36
C GLU A 289 -4.27 -6.39 -22.47
N ALA A 290 -4.89 -7.47 -22.93
CA ALA A 290 -4.43 -8.22 -24.09
C ALA A 290 -5.64 -8.66 -24.91
N HIS A 291 -5.45 -8.71 -26.21
CA HIS A 291 -6.44 -9.25 -27.15
C HIS A 291 -5.95 -10.60 -27.68
N ASP A 292 -6.88 -11.52 -27.85
CA ASP A 292 -6.58 -12.76 -28.54
C ASP A 292 -6.70 -12.59 -30.06
N HIS A 293 -6.59 -13.68 -30.81
CA HIS A 293 -6.65 -13.63 -32.30
C HIS A 293 -8.07 -13.41 -32.84
N GLU A 294 -9.08 -13.36 -31.97
CA GLU A 294 -10.46 -13.06 -32.34
C GLU A 294 -10.85 -11.60 -31.98
N GLY A 295 -10.03 -10.87 -31.20
CA GLY A 295 -10.18 -9.44 -30.83
C GLY A 295 -10.58 -9.25 -29.38
#